data_f2862e21a3d49e2aabdf08112268e4d3
#
_entry.id   f2862e21a3d49e2aabdf08112268e4d3
#
_cell.length_a   1.000
_cell.length_b   1.000
_cell.length_c   1.000
_cell.angle_alpha   90.00
_cell.angle_beta   90.00
_cell.angle_gamma   90.00
#
_symmetry.space_group_name_H-M   'P 1'
#
loop_
_entity.id
_entity.type
_entity.pdbx_description
1 polymer ?
#
loop_
_entity_poly.entity_id
_entity_poly.type
_entity_poly.pdbx_seq_one_letter_code
_entity_poly.pdbx_strand_id
1 'polypeptide(L)'
;MAVVAWVAHALIPGLPWTAAFVLGAIVSPTDPLAAATIMRRLGVPRRLVSAVEGEGLFNDATALVAYRVAVAAVVAGSFSVAQAGLRFVLGAAGGVAIGLVVGWLVAELRQHTTDTQISVTMSLLTGYAAFVPADAVGASGVLAAVTAGIYMGIRGPRILPVGARLQGAFV
;
A
#
# COMPACT_ATOMS: atom_id res chain seq x y z
N MET A 1 11.23 -12.20 3.28
CA MET A 1 10.17 -12.97 3.96
C MET A 1 10.53 -14.46 4.10
N ALA A 2 10.62 -15.27 3.04
CA ALA A 2 10.89 -16.71 3.15
C ALA A 2 12.22 -17.07 3.83
N VAL A 3 13.30 -16.34 3.52
CA VAL A 3 14.62 -16.55 4.15
C VAL A 3 14.56 -16.27 5.66
N VAL A 4 13.90 -15.17 6.07
CA VAL A 4 13.74 -14.84 7.51
C VAL A 4 12.92 -15.89 8.22
N ALA A 5 11.83 -16.38 7.60
CA ALA A 5 11.01 -17.45 8.15
C ALA A 5 11.82 -18.75 8.31
N TRP A 6 12.64 -19.11 7.33
CA TRP A 6 13.50 -20.29 7.39
C TRP A 6 14.55 -20.18 8.50
N VAL A 7 15.24 -19.03 8.59
CA VAL A 7 16.25 -18.76 9.64
C VAL A 7 15.61 -18.80 11.02
N ALA A 8 14.46 -18.13 11.19
CA ALA A 8 13.75 -18.10 12.47
C ALA A 8 13.31 -19.50 12.92
N HIS A 9 12.75 -20.31 11.99
CA HIS A 9 12.37 -21.70 12.28
C HIS A 9 13.58 -22.56 12.66
N ALA A 10 14.73 -22.36 12.01
CA ALA A 10 15.94 -23.12 12.29
C ALA A 10 16.60 -22.72 13.62
N LEU A 11 16.54 -21.45 14.02
CA LEU A 11 17.21 -20.93 15.21
C LEU A 11 16.35 -21.01 16.48
N ILE A 12 15.02 -21.00 16.35
CA ILE A 12 14.10 -20.99 17.50
C ILE A 12 13.45 -22.36 17.64
N PRO A 13 13.88 -23.20 18.63
CA PRO A 13 13.29 -24.52 18.84
C PRO A 13 11.79 -24.42 19.14
N GLY A 14 10.99 -25.21 18.43
CA GLY A 14 9.54 -25.26 18.64
C GLY A 14 8.74 -24.17 17.94
N LEU A 15 9.38 -23.26 17.18
CA LEU A 15 8.64 -22.24 16.40
C LEU A 15 7.99 -22.92 15.17
N PRO A 16 6.64 -22.94 15.06
CA PRO A 16 5.98 -23.52 13.90
C PRO A 16 6.22 -22.67 12.65
N TRP A 17 6.21 -23.29 11.49
CA TRP A 17 6.40 -22.61 10.19
C TRP A 17 5.45 -21.44 9.98
N THR A 18 4.20 -21.56 10.39
CA THR A 18 3.20 -20.50 10.28
C THR A 18 3.61 -19.24 11.04
N ALA A 19 4.10 -19.40 12.29
CA ALA A 19 4.59 -18.28 13.10
C ALA A 19 5.91 -17.72 12.55
N ALA A 20 6.80 -18.55 12.02
CA ALA A 20 8.01 -18.12 11.35
C ALA A 20 7.71 -17.27 10.10
N PHE A 21 6.68 -17.62 9.33
CA PHE A 21 6.22 -16.81 8.19
C PHE A 21 5.61 -15.47 8.63
N VAL A 22 4.88 -15.43 9.75
CA VAL A 22 4.40 -14.16 10.35
C VAL A 22 5.58 -13.24 10.67
N LEU A 23 6.60 -13.77 11.35
CA LEU A 23 7.80 -13.01 11.66
C LEU A 23 8.51 -12.53 10.40
N GLY A 24 8.64 -13.39 9.40
CA GLY A 24 9.20 -13.04 8.10
C GLY A 24 8.43 -11.94 7.38
N ALA A 25 7.11 -11.92 7.50
CA ALA A 25 6.27 -10.87 6.92
C ALA A 25 6.42 -9.52 7.65
N ILE A 26 6.56 -9.54 8.98
CA ILE A 26 6.76 -8.33 9.78
C ILE A 26 8.11 -7.66 9.48
N VAL A 27 9.16 -8.45 9.30
CA VAL A 27 10.54 -7.93 9.09
C VAL A 27 10.82 -7.61 7.63
N SER A 28 9.98 -8.09 6.70
CA SER A 28 10.22 -7.95 5.26
C SER A 28 10.05 -6.53 4.70
N PRO A 29 9.12 -5.68 5.20
CA PRO A 29 8.99 -4.31 4.71
C PRO A 29 10.26 -3.50 4.94
N THR A 30 10.67 -2.73 3.92
CA THR A 30 11.81 -1.83 4.00
C THR A 30 11.32 -0.40 3.79
N ASP A 31 11.53 0.47 4.77
CA ASP A 31 11.15 1.88 4.68
C ASP A 31 12.12 2.65 3.75
N PRO A 32 11.68 3.17 2.61
CA PRO A 32 12.51 3.95 1.71
C PRO A 32 12.70 5.41 2.14
N LEU A 33 12.03 5.88 3.21
CA LEU A 33 12.00 7.29 3.62
C LEU A 33 13.41 7.85 3.88
N ALA A 34 14.26 7.11 4.58
CA ALA A 34 15.62 7.52 4.86
C ALA A 34 16.43 7.66 3.56
N ALA A 35 16.34 6.65 2.69
CA ALA A 35 17.03 6.65 1.39
C ALA A 35 16.51 7.79 0.50
N ALA A 36 15.21 7.96 0.37
CA ALA A 36 14.58 9.01 -0.42
C ALA A 36 14.97 10.40 0.08
N THR A 37 15.04 10.61 1.40
CA THR A 37 15.45 11.89 2.01
C THR A 37 16.91 12.21 1.67
N ILE A 38 17.81 11.24 1.76
CA ILE A 38 19.22 11.41 1.40
C ILE A 38 19.35 11.69 -0.10
N MET A 39 18.65 10.93 -0.95
CA MET A 39 18.67 11.11 -2.40
C MET A 39 18.19 12.51 -2.80
N ARG A 40 17.14 13.03 -2.17
CA ARG A 40 16.66 14.41 -2.39
C ARG A 40 17.71 15.45 -1.99
N ARG A 41 18.42 15.27 -0.86
CA ARG A 41 19.50 16.17 -0.43
C ARG A 41 20.71 16.15 -1.35
N LEU A 42 21.00 15.01 -1.97
CA LEU A 42 22.10 14.84 -2.93
C LEU A 42 21.73 15.32 -4.34
N GLY A 43 20.53 15.85 -4.57
CA GLY A 43 20.08 16.31 -5.88
C GLY A 43 19.84 15.20 -6.90
N VAL A 44 19.57 13.98 -6.44
CA VAL A 44 19.25 12.84 -7.33
C VAL A 44 17.99 13.16 -8.13
N PRO A 45 17.92 12.82 -9.43
CA PRO A 45 16.75 13.06 -10.27
C PRO A 45 15.47 12.53 -9.64
N ARG A 46 14.41 13.35 -9.63
CA ARG A 46 13.11 13.02 -9.01
C ARG A 46 12.54 11.67 -9.47
N ARG A 47 12.80 11.27 -10.72
CA ARG A 47 12.34 9.98 -11.25
C ARG A 47 12.89 8.79 -10.47
N LEU A 48 14.17 8.86 -10.07
CA LEU A 48 14.79 7.78 -9.27
C LEU A 48 14.24 7.77 -7.84
N VAL A 49 14.08 8.94 -7.23
CA VAL A 49 13.47 9.05 -5.89
C VAL A 49 12.06 8.46 -5.90
N SER A 50 11.22 8.85 -6.88
CA SER A 50 9.85 8.33 -6.99
C SER A 50 9.81 6.82 -7.29
N ALA A 51 10.81 6.29 -8.01
CA ALA A 51 10.91 4.86 -8.26
C ALA A 51 11.19 4.08 -6.96
N VAL A 52 12.11 4.58 -6.12
CA VAL A 52 12.44 3.96 -4.82
C VAL A 52 11.26 4.05 -3.86
N GLU A 53 10.59 5.21 -3.79
CA GLU A 53 9.39 5.40 -2.98
C GLU A 53 8.25 4.48 -3.44
N GLY A 54 8.05 4.35 -4.75
CA GLY A 54 7.05 3.45 -5.33
C GLY A 54 7.35 1.98 -5.04
N GLU A 55 8.61 1.55 -5.13
CA GLU A 55 9.05 0.21 -4.78
C GLU A 55 8.74 -0.10 -3.31
N GLY A 56 9.06 0.83 -2.40
CA GLY A 56 8.74 0.68 -0.97
C GLY A 56 7.25 0.49 -0.71
N LEU A 57 6.40 1.31 -1.35
CA LEU A 57 4.95 1.18 -1.23
C LEU A 57 4.42 -0.19 -1.68
N PHE A 58 4.94 -0.73 -2.77
CA PHE A 58 4.57 -2.07 -3.24
C PHE A 58 5.07 -3.17 -2.31
N ASN A 59 6.30 -3.03 -1.79
CA ASN A 59 6.89 -3.96 -0.84
C ASN A 59 6.06 -4.02 0.45
N ASP A 60 5.71 -2.87 1.02
CA ASP A 60 4.91 -2.76 2.24
C ASP A 60 3.51 -3.34 2.05
N ALA A 61 2.84 -2.97 0.95
CA ALA A 61 1.51 -3.49 0.63
C ALA A 61 1.53 -5.02 0.47
N THR A 62 2.54 -5.57 -0.21
CA THR A 62 2.70 -7.01 -0.43
C THR A 62 2.99 -7.74 0.89
N ALA A 63 3.89 -7.19 1.72
CA ALA A 63 4.23 -7.77 3.01
C ALA A 63 3.04 -7.79 3.96
N LEU A 64 2.20 -6.74 3.95
CA LEU A 64 1.02 -6.68 4.80
C LEU A 64 -0.06 -7.69 4.39
N VAL A 65 -0.26 -7.90 3.08
CA VAL A 65 -1.16 -8.96 2.59
C VAL A 65 -0.62 -10.35 2.99
N ALA A 66 0.69 -10.57 2.83
CA ALA A 66 1.34 -11.81 3.24
C ALA A 66 1.24 -12.05 4.75
N TYR A 67 1.40 -10.99 5.56
CA TYR A 67 1.19 -11.03 7.01
C TYR A 67 -0.23 -11.49 7.37
N ARG A 68 -1.27 -10.89 6.78
CA ARG A 68 -2.66 -11.28 7.01
C ARG A 68 -2.92 -12.74 6.68
N VAL A 69 -2.36 -13.23 5.56
CA VAL A 69 -2.49 -14.64 5.16
C VAL A 69 -1.78 -15.55 6.15
N ALA A 70 -0.58 -15.18 6.61
CA ALA A 70 0.18 -15.95 7.59
C ALA A 70 -0.54 -16.01 8.95
N VAL A 71 -1.07 -14.89 9.43
CA VAL A 71 -1.87 -14.83 10.67
C VAL A 71 -3.13 -15.69 10.57
N ALA A 72 -3.84 -15.60 9.45
CA ALA A 72 -5.03 -16.42 9.22
C ALA A 72 -4.70 -17.93 9.25
N ALA A 73 -3.53 -18.32 8.73
CA ALA A 73 -3.05 -19.69 8.78
C ALA A 73 -2.71 -20.17 10.21
N VAL A 74 -2.13 -19.28 11.03
CA VAL A 74 -1.87 -19.56 12.46
C VAL A 74 -3.18 -19.80 13.21
N VAL A 75 -4.16 -18.91 13.01
CA VAL A 75 -5.46 -18.97 13.70
C VAL A 75 -6.27 -20.20 13.27
N ALA A 76 -6.23 -20.56 12.00
CA ALA A 76 -6.96 -21.70 11.47
C ALA A 76 -6.35 -23.06 11.87
N GLY A 77 -5.12 -23.08 12.40
CA GLY A 77 -4.42 -24.31 12.78
C GLY A 77 -4.04 -25.24 11.61
N SER A 78 -4.33 -24.84 10.37
CA SER A 78 -4.02 -25.58 9.15
C SER A 78 -3.47 -24.64 8.08
N PHE A 79 -2.38 -25.06 7.45
CA PHE A 79 -1.75 -24.29 6.37
C PHE A 79 -1.91 -25.02 5.04
N SER A 80 -2.71 -24.44 4.14
CA SER A 80 -2.78 -24.86 2.75
C SER A 80 -2.20 -23.76 1.85
N VAL A 81 -1.10 -24.07 1.18
CA VAL A 81 -0.43 -23.13 0.25
C VAL A 81 -1.39 -22.66 -0.84
N ALA A 82 -2.23 -23.56 -1.35
CA ALA A 82 -3.23 -23.21 -2.39
C ALA A 82 -4.27 -22.23 -1.88
N GLN A 83 -4.82 -22.44 -0.68
CA GLN A 83 -5.78 -21.49 -0.07
C GLN A 83 -5.12 -20.16 0.28
N ALA A 84 -3.90 -20.19 0.80
CA ALA A 84 -3.12 -18.99 1.10
C ALA A 84 -2.86 -18.16 -0.17
N GLY A 85 -2.41 -18.82 -1.23
CA GLY A 85 -2.19 -18.18 -2.52
C GLY A 85 -3.47 -17.59 -3.13
N LEU A 86 -4.57 -18.34 -3.09
CA LEU A 86 -5.87 -17.84 -3.59
C LEU A 86 -6.35 -16.62 -2.79
N ARG A 87 -6.30 -16.68 -1.46
CA ARG A 87 -6.68 -15.52 -0.60
C ARG A 87 -5.78 -14.31 -0.85
N PHE A 88 -4.48 -14.54 -1.05
CA PHE A 88 -3.55 -13.48 -1.41
C PHE A 88 -3.95 -12.80 -2.73
N VAL A 89 -4.18 -13.58 -3.78
CA VAL A 89 -4.54 -13.04 -5.11
C VAL A 89 -5.89 -12.34 -5.07
N LEU A 90 -6.90 -12.95 -4.44
CA LEU A 90 -8.23 -12.33 -4.32
C LEU A 90 -8.21 -11.07 -3.47
N GLY A 91 -7.49 -11.07 -2.35
CA GLY A 91 -7.31 -9.90 -1.51
C GLY A 91 -6.61 -8.75 -2.23
N ALA A 92 -5.56 -9.07 -3.00
CA ALA A 92 -4.83 -8.09 -3.78
C ALA A 92 -5.69 -7.53 -4.94
N ALA A 93 -6.30 -8.41 -5.74
CA ALA A 93 -7.16 -8.00 -6.87
C ALA A 93 -8.38 -7.18 -6.40
N GLY A 94 -9.02 -7.61 -5.31
CA GLY A 94 -10.13 -6.89 -4.70
C GLY A 94 -9.70 -5.50 -4.20
N GLY A 95 -8.54 -5.40 -3.55
CA GLY A 95 -7.97 -4.14 -3.11
C GLY A 95 -7.73 -3.18 -4.29
N VAL A 96 -7.09 -3.66 -5.35
CA VAL A 96 -6.86 -2.87 -6.56
C VAL A 96 -8.17 -2.41 -7.20
N ALA A 97 -9.15 -3.31 -7.34
CA ALA A 97 -10.44 -2.97 -7.94
C ALA A 97 -11.18 -1.87 -7.13
N ILE A 98 -11.25 -2.02 -5.80
CA ILE A 98 -11.89 -1.03 -4.92
C ILE A 98 -11.11 0.29 -4.97
N GLY A 99 -9.78 0.25 -4.96
CA GLY A 99 -8.93 1.44 -5.05
C GLY A 99 -9.15 2.22 -6.36
N LEU A 100 -9.31 1.53 -7.49
CA LEU A 100 -9.64 2.16 -8.78
C LEU A 100 -11.02 2.82 -8.75
N VAL A 101 -12.03 2.14 -8.20
CA VAL A 101 -13.39 2.68 -8.10
C VAL A 101 -13.42 3.92 -7.22
N VAL A 102 -12.83 3.85 -6.02
CA VAL A 102 -12.79 4.99 -5.09
C VAL A 102 -11.96 6.12 -5.67
N GLY A 103 -10.79 5.83 -6.24
CA GLY A 103 -9.94 6.83 -6.91
C GLY A 103 -10.67 7.54 -8.05
N TRP A 104 -11.45 6.80 -8.85
CA TRP A 104 -12.27 7.37 -9.91
C TRP A 104 -13.38 8.26 -9.35
N LEU A 105 -14.13 7.78 -8.35
CA LEU A 105 -15.20 8.56 -7.71
C LEU A 105 -14.68 9.87 -7.12
N VAL A 106 -13.57 9.82 -6.38
CA VAL A 106 -12.98 11.02 -5.78
C VAL A 106 -12.43 11.96 -6.85
N ALA A 107 -11.81 11.43 -7.91
CA ALA A 107 -11.35 12.24 -9.03
C ALA A 107 -12.50 12.97 -9.72
N GLU A 108 -13.64 12.30 -9.90
CA GLU A 108 -14.85 12.91 -10.47
C GLU A 108 -15.43 14.01 -9.57
N LEU A 109 -15.55 13.73 -8.27
CA LEU A 109 -16.02 14.73 -7.30
C LEU A 109 -15.12 15.98 -7.26
N ARG A 110 -13.80 15.81 -7.37
CA ARG A 110 -12.83 16.92 -7.36
C ARG A 110 -12.94 17.84 -8.58
N GLN A 111 -13.39 17.34 -9.72
CA GLN A 111 -13.58 18.19 -10.92
C GLN A 111 -14.62 19.27 -10.69
N HIS A 112 -15.58 19.01 -9.81
CA HIS A 112 -16.68 19.94 -9.50
C HIS A 112 -16.34 20.88 -8.32
N THR A 113 -15.14 20.77 -7.73
CA THR A 113 -14.72 21.54 -6.57
C THR A 113 -13.66 22.56 -6.97
N THR A 114 -13.95 23.85 -6.80
CA THR A 114 -13.02 24.96 -7.06
C THR A 114 -12.20 25.35 -5.83
N ASP A 115 -12.63 24.94 -4.64
CA ASP A 115 -11.99 25.26 -3.36
C ASP A 115 -10.78 24.36 -3.11
N THR A 116 -9.63 25.00 -2.91
CA THR A 116 -8.36 24.31 -2.67
C THR A 116 -8.35 23.56 -1.33
N GLN A 117 -8.97 24.09 -0.28
CA GLN A 117 -9.00 23.46 1.05
C GLN A 117 -9.84 22.18 1.02
N ILE A 118 -11.00 22.23 0.38
CA ILE A 118 -11.85 21.05 0.16
C ILE A 118 -11.09 20.01 -0.66
N SER A 119 -10.41 20.42 -1.71
CA SER A 119 -9.61 19.51 -2.55
C SER A 119 -8.49 18.80 -1.80
N VAL A 120 -7.78 19.50 -0.90
CA VAL A 120 -6.74 18.91 -0.04
C VAL A 120 -7.35 17.93 0.95
N THR A 121 -8.46 18.31 1.61
CA THR A 121 -9.16 17.44 2.56
C THR A 121 -9.66 16.17 1.88
N MET A 122 -10.25 16.27 0.70
CA MET A 122 -10.67 15.11 -0.09
C MET A 122 -9.50 14.19 -0.44
N SER A 123 -8.34 14.77 -0.76
CA SER A 123 -7.12 14.00 -1.05
C SER A 123 -6.65 13.18 0.16
N LEU A 124 -6.64 13.78 1.35
CA LEU A 124 -6.26 13.10 2.59
C LEU A 124 -7.27 12.00 2.96
N LEU A 125 -8.56 12.24 2.77
CA LEU A 125 -9.61 11.27 3.06
C LEU A 125 -9.68 10.13 2.04
N THR A 126 -9.14 10.29 0.83
CA THR A 126 -9.19 9.27 -0.23
C THR A 126 -8.57 7.95 0.22
N GLY A 127 -7.46 8.01 0.97
CA GLY A 127 -6.81 6.80 1.50
C GLY A 127 -7.74 6.02 2.43
N TYR A 128 -8.40 6.69 3.35
CA TYR A 128 -9.37 6.06 4.26
C TYR A 128 -10.62 5.58 3.54
N ALA A 129 -11.13 6.35 2.60
CA ALA A 129 -12.29 6.00 1.79
C ALA A 129 -12.06 4.76 0.93
N ALA A 130 -10.82 4.49 0.53
CA ALA A 130 -10.43 3.26 -0.17
C ALA A 130 -10.14 2.11 0.79
N PHE A 131 -9.45 2.39 1.90
CA PHE A 131 -9.03 1.38 2.87
C PHE A 131 -10.21 0.70 3.55
N VAL A 132 -11.11 1.50 4.16
CA VAL A 132 -12.19 0.98 5.02
C VAL A 132 -13.12 0.01 4.29
N PRO A 133 -13.69 0.32 3.10
CA PRO A 133 -14.56 -0.63 2.41
C PRO A 133 -13.81 -1.87 1.90
N ALA A 134 -12.54 -1.72 1.48
CA ALA A 134 -11.75 -2.86 1.06
C ALA A 134 -11.48 -3.82 2.22
N ASP A 135 -11.12 -3.30 3.39
CA ASP A 135 -10.89 -4.09 4.60
C ASP A 135 -12.17 -4.79 5.08
N ALA A 136 -13.31 -4.10 5.04
CA ALA A 136 -14.61 -4.64 5.45
C ALA A 136 -15.06 -5.86 4.62
N VAL A 137 -14.69 -5.93 3.34
CA VAL A 137 -14.99 -7.08 2.46
C VAL A 137 -13.87 -8.14 2.45
N GLY A 138 -12.84 -7.99 3.29
CA GLY A 138 -11.71 -8.92 3.36
C GLY A 138 -10.69 -8.78 2.23
N ALA A 139 -10.74 -7.68 1.46
CA ALA A 139 -9.73 -7.33 0.48
C ALA A 139 -8.56 -6.54 1.13
N SER A 140 -7.50 -6.26 0.35
CA SER A 140 -6.37 -5.48 0.86
C SER A 140 -6.69 -3.98 0.87
N GLY A 141 -6.99 -3.43 2.06
CA GLY A 141 -7.21 -1.99 2.25
C GLY A 141 -5.99 -1.15 1.87
N VAL A 142 -4.78 -1.66 2.13
CA VAL A 142 -3.54 -0.95 1.77
C VAL A 142 -3.38 -0.85 0.25
N LEU A 143 -3.56 -1.97 -0.47
CA LEU A 143 -3.54 -1.94 -1.94
C LEU A 143 -4.64 -1.05 -2.52
N ALA A 144 -5.81 -1.01 -1.88
CA ALA A 144 -6.88 -0.09 -2.28
C ALA A 144 -6.46 1.37 -2.10
N ALA A 145 -5.89 1.73 -0.95
CA ALA A 145 -5.42 3.09 -0.68
C ALA A 145 -4.29 3.51 -1.63
N VAL A 146 -3.28 2.63 -1.85
CA VAL A 146 -2.17 2.87 -2.78
C VAL A 146 -2.70 3.05 -4.21
N THR A 147 -3.60 2.17 -4.66
CA THR A 147 -4.17 2.22 -6.01
C THR A 147 -4.97 3.50 -6.22
N ALA A 148 -5.80 3.90 -5.25
CA ALA A 148 -6.54 5.16 -5.29
C ALA A 148 -5.59 6.36 -5.35
N GLY A 149 -4.51 6.36 -4.56
CA GLY A 149 -3.48 7.40 -4.55
C GLY A 149 -2.76 7.51 -5.91
N ILE A 150 -2.35 6.39 -6.49
CA ILE A 150 -1.71 6.36 -7.82
C ILE A 150 -2.68 6.88 -8.89
N TYR A 151 -3.94 6.43 -8.87
CA TYR A 151 -4.95 6.89 -9.81
C TYR A 151 -5.16 8.41 -9.73
N MET A 152 -5.26 8.94 -8.51
CA MET A 152 -5.35 10.38 -8.25
C MET A 152 -4.10 11.13 -8.70
N GLY A 153 -2.90 10.57 -8.48
CA GLY A 153 -1.64 11.15 -8.92
C GLY A 153 -1.54 11.27 -10.44
N ILE A 154 -2.01 10.27 -11.18
CA ILE A 154 -2.02 10.28 -12.64
C ILE A 154 -3.05 11.28 -13.20
N ARG A 155 -4.23 11.36 -12.59
CA ARG A 155 -5.30 12.28 -13.02
C ARG A 155 -5.16 13.70 -12.47
N GLY A 156 -4.51 13.86 -11.32
CA GLY A 156 -4.37 15.14 -10.61
C GLY A 156 -3.88 16.31 -11.46
N PRO A 157 -2.85 16.17 -12.34
CA PRO A 157 -2.38 17.26 -13.19
C PRO A 157 -3.42 17.80 -14.17
N ARG A 158 -4.45 17.01 -14.48
CA ARG A 158 -5.54 17.42 -15.40
C ARG A 158 -6.74 18.06 -14.69
N ILE A 159 -6.86 17.86 -13.38
CA ILE A 159 -8.05 18.20 -12.58
C ILE A 159 -7.77 19.38 -11.64
N LEU A 160 -6.50 19.58 -11.23
CA LEU A 160 -6.15 20.64 -10.28
C LEU A 160 -6.08 22.01 -10.94
N PRO A 161 -6.75 23.05 -10.38
CA PRO A 161 -6.54 24.43 -10.79
C PRO A 161 -5.07 24.84 -10.61
N VAL A 162 -4.60 25.78 -11.44
CA VAL A 162 -3.20 26.22 -11.48
C VAL A 162 -2.65 26.64 -10.10
N GLY A 163 -3.49 27.25 -9.26
CA GLY A 163 -3.12 27.66 -7.89
C GLY A 163 -2.80 26.51 -6.97
N ALA A 164 -3.53 25.40 -7.05
CA ALA A 164 -3.29 24.22 -6.23
C ALA A 164 -2.03 23.42 -6.67
N ARG A 165 -1.65 23.52 -7.95
CA ARG A 165 -0.40 22.93 -8.48
C ARG A 165 0.83 23.63 -7.92
N LEU A 166 0.77 24.96 -7.75
CA LEU A 166 1.90 25.73 -7.21
C LEU A 166 2.10 25.47 -5.73
N GLN A 167 1.05 25.32 -4.93
CA GLN A 167 1.17 25.01 -3.51
C GLN A 167 1.69 23.60 -3.24
N GLY A 168 1.31 22.60 -4.04
CA GLY A 168 1.83 21.23 -3.93
C GLY A 168 3.27 21.04 -4.41
N ALA A 169 3.87 22.02 -5.09
CA ALA A 169 5.26 21.97 -5.54
C ALA A 169 6.26 22.47 -4.46
N PHE A 170 5.77 23.10 -3.39
CA PHE A 170 6.58 23.67 -2.31
C PHE A 170 6.53 22.86 -0.99
N VAL A 171 5.80 21.75 -0.95
CA VAL A 171 5.78 20.76 0.14
C VAL A 171 6.46 19.47 -0.31
#